data_a21907286f3bfe4ef45513ca54afe3e6
#
_entry.id   a21907286f3bfe4ef45513ca54afe3e6
#
_cell.length_a   1.000
_cell.length_b   1.000
_cell.length_c   1.000
_cell.angle_alpha   90.00
_cell.angle_beta   90.00
_cell.angle_gamma   90.00
#
_symmetry.space_group_name_H-M   'P 1'
#
loop_
_entity.id
_entity.type
_entity.pdbx_description
1 polymer ?
#
loop_
_entity_poly.entity_id
_entity_poly.type
_entity_poly.pdbx_seq_one_letter_code
_entity_poly.pdbx_strand_id
1 'polypeptide(L)'
;MKQLRNYTEEAVIRYLDKWYGDSGACQCEGCRLDVMAIMLNNLKPKYIVTDTGALYAQLDDFDSQNRIDFMTEMTRAVQTVAGRPRHDERPMP
;
A
#
# COMPACT_ATOMS: atom_id res chain seq x y z
N MET A 1 -2.99 -22.57 -9.82
CA MET A 1 -3.51 -22.93 -8.50
C MET A 1 -4.41 -21.80 -7.98
N LYS A 2 -5.56 -22.16 -7.43
CA LYS A 2 -6.48 -21.16 -6.89
C LYS A 2 -6.08 -20.81 -5.46
N GLN A 3 -5.95 -19.52 -5.18
CA GLN A 3 -5.61 -19.02 -3.87
C GLN A 3 -6.32 -17.69 -3.64
N LEU A 4 -6.96 -17.54 -2.51
CA LEU A 4 -7.59 -16.28 -2.16
C LEU A 4 -6.52 -15.25 -1.79
N ARG A 5 -6.49 -14.13 -2.50
CA ARG A 5 -5.52 -13.06 -2.25
C ARG A 5 -6.23 -11.73 -2.22
N ASN A 6 -5.68 -10.80 -1.45
CA ASN A 6 -6.12 -9.41 -1.49
C ASN A 6 -5.20 -8.64 -2.46
N TYR A 7 -5.71 -8.34 -3.64
CA TYR A 7 -4.93 -7.64 -4.65
C TYR A 7 -4.51 -6.23 -4.19
N THR A 8 -5.32 -5.57 -3.37
CA THR A 8 -4.98 -4.24 -2.85
C THR A 8 -3.67 -4.30 -2.05
N GLU A 9 -3.49 -5.35 -1.25
CA GLU A 9 -2.26 -5.55 -0.50
C GLU A 9 -1.05 -5.68 -1.43
N GLU A 10 -1.18 -6.50 -2.47
CA GLU A 10 -0.11 -6.67 -3.46
C GLU A 10 0.20 -5.35 -4.17
N ALA A 11 -0.82 -4.59 -4.51
CA ALA A 11 -0.67 -3.31 -5.18
C ALA A 11 0.03 -2.28 -4.28
N VAL A 12 -0.33 -2.24 -3.01
CA VAL A 12 0.32 -1.33 -2.05
C VAL A 12 1.81 -1.64 -1.94
N ILE A 13 2.18 -2.92 -1.87
CA ILE A 13 3.59 -3.31 -1.82
C ILE A 13 4.32 -2.79 -3.06
N ARG A 14 3.75 -2.98 -4.25
CA ARG A 14 4.37 -2.51 -5.49
C ARG A 14 4.50 -0.98 -5.54
N TYR A 15 3.47 -0.27 -5.09
CA TYR A 15 3.51 1.20 -5.05
C TYR A 15 4.58 1.68 -4.09
N LEU A 16 4.72 1.05 -2.92
CA LEU A 16 5.76 1.43 -1.98
C LEU A 16 7.15 1.14 -2.53
N ASP A 17 7.34 -0.01 -3.17
CA ASP A 17 8.63 -0.34 -3.77
C ASP A 17 9.04 0.67 -4.83
N LYS A 18 8.06 1.24 -5.54
CA LYS A 18 8.32 2.16 -6.63
C LYS A 18 8.43 3.62 -6.18
N TRP A 19 7.64 4.03 -5.22
CA TRP A 19 7.47 5.45 -4.90
C TRP A 19 7.97 5.85 -3.52
N TYR A 20 8.01 4.90 -2.57
CA TYR A 20 8.30 5.24 -1.17
C TYR A 20 9.71 5.79 -0.99
N GLY A 21 10.68 5.28 -1.73
CA GLY A 21 12.06 5.76 -1.65
C GLY A 21 12.22 7.23 -2.01
N ASP A 22 11.34 7.75 -2.89
CA ASP A 22 11.38 9.14 -3.34
C ASP A 22 10.55 10.07 -2.46
N SER A 23 9.87 9.53 -1.46
CA SER A 23 8.97 10.31 -0.61
C SER A 23 9.68 11.17 0.42
N GLY A 24 10.96 10.92 0.66
CA GLY A 24 11.71 11.56 1.73
C GLY A 24 11.42 10.99 3.11
N ALA A 25 10.60 9.95 3.20
CA ALA A 25 10.24 9.34 4.47
C ALA A 25 11.35 8.39 4.95
N CYS A 26 11.31 8.07 6.25
CA CYS A 26 12.22 7.10 6.82
C CYS A 26 12.05 5.74 6.14
N GLN A 27 13.17 5.12 5.79
CA GLN A 27 13.17 3.85 5.05
C GLN A 27 13.27 2.62 5.95
N CYS A 28 13.20 2.79 7.27
CA CYS A 28 13.28 1.63 8.16
C CYS A 28 12.03 0.75 8.02
N GLU A 29 12.20 -0.53 8.35
CA GLU A 29 11.12 -1.51 8.23
C GLU A 29 9.89 -1.11 9.03
N GLY A 30 10.08 -0.62 10.25
CA GLY A 30 8.96 -0.20 11.10
C GLY A 30 8.13 0.91 10.48
N CYS A 31 8.78 1.95 9.97
CA CYS A 31 8.07 3.05 9.31
C CYS A 31 7.35 2.58 8.06
N ARG A 32 8.00 1.73 7.27
CA ARG A 32 7.40 1.20 6.05
C ARG A 32 6.15 0.37 6.37
N LEU A 33 6.22 -0.49 7.37
CA LEU A 33 5.07 -1.31 7.78
C LEU A 33 3.93 -0.45 8.32
N ASP A 34 4.24 0.59 9.07
CA ASP A 34 3.21 1.51 9.56
C ASP A 34 2.51 2.23 8.40
N VAL A 35 3.27 2.68 7.40
CA VAL A 35 2.70 3.28 6.20
C VAL A 35 1.78 2.29 5.49
N MET A 36 2.23 1.06 5.31
CA MET A 36 1.41 0.02 4.68
C MET A 36 0.12 -0.23 5.45
N ALA A 37 0.20 -0.33 6.77
CA ALA A 37 -0.97 -0.59 7.59
C ALA A 37 -1.99 0.53 7.46
N ILE A 38 -1.55 1.78 7.51
CA ILE A 38 -2.43 2.93 7.36
C ILE A 38 -3.09 2.93 5.98
N MET A 39 -2.31 2.70 4.93
CA MET A 39 -2.86 2.64 3.57
C MET A 39 -3.91 1.54 3.44
N LEU A 40 -3.60 0.33 3.93
CA LEU A 40 -4.48 -0.82 3.78
C LEU A 40 -5.77 -0.65 4.58
N ASN A 41 -5.73 0.08 5.68
CA ASN A 41 -6.93 0.37 6.46
C ASN A 41 -7.85 1.40 5.78
N ASN A 42 -7.33 2.16 4.81
CA ASN A 42 -8.08 3.22 4.14
C ASN A 42 -8.39 2.92 2.68
N LEU A 43 -7.91 1.80 2.15
CA LEU A 43 -8.17 1.38 0.79
C LEU A 43 -9.13 0.20 0.79
N LYS A 44 -9.99 0.12 -0.22
CA LYS A 44 -10.90 -1.02 -0.35
C LYS A 44 -10.11 -2.28 -0.69
N PRO A 45 -10.38 -3.39 -0.02
CA PRO A 45 -9.78 -4.66 -0.40
C PRO A 45 -10.31 -5.12 -1.75
N LYS A 46 -9.48 -5.86 -2.46
CA LYS A 46 -9.86 -6.41 -3.75
C LYS A 46 -9.41 -7.86 -3.78
N TYR A 47 -10.33 -8.76 -3.47
CA TYR A 47 -10.02 -10.18 -3.38
C TYR A 47 -10.08 -10.84 -4.74
N ILE A 48 -9.09 -11.65 -5.04
CA ILE A 48 -8.98 -12.36 -6.31
C ILE A 48 -8.62 -13.81 -6.03
N VAL A 49 -8.98 -14.69 -6.95
CA VAL A 49 -8.76 -16.13 -6.81
C VAL A 49 -7.97 -16.69 -7.99
N THR A 50 -8.06 -16.06 -9.16
CA THR A 50 -7.48 -16.56 -10.40
C THR A 50 -6.52 -15.56 -11.01
N ASP A 51 -5.67 -16.04 -11.92
CA ASP A 51 -4.78 -15.18 -12.68
C ASP A 51 -5.55 -14.20 -13.56
N THR A 52 -6.70 -14.62 -14.08
CA THR A 52 -7.58 -13.73 -14.84
C THR A 52 -8.10 -12.59 -13.97
N GLY A 53 -8.50 -12.91 -12.72
CA GLY A 53 -8.90 -11.89 -11.76
C GLY A 53 -7.79 -10.91 -11.48
N ALA A 54 -6.54 -11.40 -11.35
CA ALA A 54 -5.39 -10.54 -11.14
C ALA A 54 -5.17 -9.61 -12.32
N LEU A 55 -5.36 -10.11 -13.55
CA LEU A 55 -5.21 -9.29 -14.75
C LEU A 55 -6.24 -8.15 -14.79
N TYR A 56 -7.50 -8.46 -14.48
CA TYR A 56 -8.53 -7.42 -14.43
C TYR A 56 -8.23 -6.39 -13.35
N ALA A 57 -7.73 -6.83 -12.20
CA ALA A 57 -7.36 -5.91 -11.13
C ALA A 57 -6.21 -4.99 -11.56
N GLN A 58 -5.23 -5.52 -12.31
CA GLN A 58 -4.15 -4.70 -12.85
C GLN A 58 -4.66 -3.65 -13.84
N LEU A 59 -5.64 -4.01 -14.65
CA LEU A 59 -6.24 -3.05 -15.59
C LEU A 59 -6.92 -1.91 -14.84
N ASP A 60 -7.56 -2.21 -13.71
CA ASP A 60 -8.13 -1.18 -12.85
C ASP A 60 -7.07 -0.22 -12.30
N ASP A 61 -5.86 -0.73 -12.04
CA ASP A 61 -4.76 0.11 -11.54
C ASP A 61 -4.34 1.18 -12.55
N PHE A 62 -4.60 0.98 -13.82
CA PHE A 62 -4.31 1.99 -14.84
C PHE A 62 -5.37 3.08 -14.87
N ASP A 63 -6.49 2.89 -14.18
CA ASP A 63 -7.48 3.93 -14.02
C ASP A 63 -6.87 5.08 -13.22
N SER A 64 -7.02 6.31 -13.73
CA SER A 64 -6.47 7.51 -13.10
C SER A 64 -6.94 7.66 -11.66
N GLN A 65 -8.21 7.33 -11.40
CA GLN A 65 -8.78 7.49 -10.06
C GLN A 65 -8.12 6.55 -9.06
N ASN A 66 -7.89 5.29 -9.46
CA ASN A 66 -7.24 4.33 -8.56
C ASN A 66 -5.83 4.76 -8.21
N ARG A 67 -5.07 5.27 -9.18
CA ARG A 67 -3.72 5.76 -8.90
C ARG A 67 -3.74 6.98 -7.99
N ILE A 68 -4.68 7.88 -8.20
CA ILE A 68 -4.83 9.07 -7.34
C ILE A 68 -5.15 8.62 -5.92
N ASP A 69 -6.05 7.64 -5.74
CA ASP A 69 -6.41 7.14 -4.42
C ASP A 69 -5.21 6.53 -3.71
N PHE A 70 -4.42 5.70 -4.41
CA PHE A 70 -3.22 5.11 -3.84
C PHE A 70 -2.21 6.18 -3.43
N MET A 71 -1.94 7.14 -4.29
CA MET A 71 -0.97 8.21 -3.99
C MET A 71 -1.45 9.10 -2.85
N THR A 72 -2.74 9.40 -2.81
CA THR A 72 -3.32 10.20 -1.74
C THR A 72 -3.17 9.50 -0.39
N GLU A 73 -3.51 8.21 -0.34
CA GLU A 73 -3.40 7.44 0.89
C GLU A 73 -1.94 7.26 1.31
N MET A 74 -1.04 7.07 0.36
CA MET A 74 0.39 6.98 0.68
C MET A 74 0.90 8.29 1.28
N THR A 75 0.52 9.43 0.70
CA THR A 75 0.94 10.73 1.21
C THR A 75 0.44 10.95 2.63
N ARG A 76 -0.83 10.64 2.88
CA ARG A 76 -1.40 10.76 4.23
C ARG A 76 -0.68 9.86 5.22
N ALA A 77 -0.44 8.62 4.81
CA ALA A 77 0.22 7.65 5.68
C ALA A 77 1.64 8.09 6.01
N VAL A 78 2.39 8.57 5.02
CA VAL A 78 3.75 9.06 5.23
C VAL A 78 3.75 10.25 6.19
N GLN A 79 2.83 11.18 6.02
CA GLN A 79 2.72 12.35 6.91
C GLN A 79 2.38 11.92 8.34
N THR A 80 1.49 10.95 8.50
CA THR A 80 1.10 10.44 9.82
C THR A 80 2.30 9.79 10.52
N VAL A 81 3.03 8.94 9.80
CA VAL A 81 4.19 8.24 10.38
C VAL A 81 5.32 9.23 10.66
N ALA A 82 5.54 10.21 9.78
CA ALA A 82 6.58 11.22 9.99
C ALA A 82 6.31 12.06 11.24
N GLY A 83 5.03 12.32 11.55
CA GLY A 83 4.66 13.06 12.76
C GLY A 83 4.87 12.28 14.05
N ARG A 84 4.90 10.95 13.97
CA ARG A 84 5.09 10.06 15.12
C ARG A 84 5.95 8.86 14.74
N PRO A 85 7.23 9.07 14.43
CA PRO A 85 8.07 7.95 14.02
C PRO A 85 8.24 6.97 15.18
N ARG A 86 8.11 5.69 14.87
CA ARG A 86 8.16 4.61 15.88
C ARG A 86 9.23 3.61 15.52
N HIS A 87 10.44 4.12 15.36
CA HIS A 87 11.57 3.31 14.89
C HIS A 87 11.92 2.16 15.82
N ASP A 88 11.76 2.36 17.11
CA ASP A 88 12.13 1.39 18.13
C ASP A 88 10.93 0.63 18.68
N GLU A 89 9.75 0.82 18.09
CA GLU A 89 8.53 0.17 18.50
C GLU A 89 8.06 -0.77 17.41
N ARG A 90 7.18 -1.69 17.78
CA ARG A 90 6.56 -2.56 16.78
C ARG A 90 5.62 -1.74 15.92
N PRO A 91 5.52 -2.07 14.62
CA PRO A 91 4.54 -1.43 13.75
C PRO A 91 3.13 -1.60 14.32
N MET A 92 2.26 -0.66 13.99
CA MET A 92 0.86 -0.76 14.38
C MET A 92 0.23 -2.00 13.75
N PRO A 93 -0.56 -2.74 14.52
CA PRO A 93 -1.25 -3.92 13.97
C PRO A 93 -2.29 -3.56 12.90
#